data_c31829e57ae01afdd240bdb39151a8c9
#
_entry.id   c31829e57ae01afdd240bdb39151a8c9
#
_cell.length_a   1.000
_cell.length_b   1.000
_cell.length_c   1.000
_cell.angle_alpha   90.00
_cell.angle_beta   90.00
_cell.angle_gamma   90.00
#
_symmetry.space_group_name_H-M   'P 1'
#
loop_
_entity.id
_entity.type
_entity.pdbx_description
1 polymer ?
#
loop_
_entity_poly.entity_id
_entity_poly.type
_entity_poly.pdbx_seq_one_letter_code
_entity_poly.pdbx_strand_id
1 'polypeptide(L)'
;SGDMITKIDDTAVKGLSLNDAVKRMRGKPKTQIKLSILRKGEAQPLEITLTREVIKVQSVKSKLVEEGYGYLRITSFQENTAPSVVKHLNDLYKPGQLKGLVLDLRNDPGGLLNAAIGVSAAFLPEKTLITSTDGRTPDAKHQFYAQPDDYQRGSRDDFIKALPAETRSVPMVVLINGGSASASEIVAGALQDHKRAIIVGTQTFGKGSVQSVLPLPGNTAIKLTTARYYTPSGRSIQAKGITPDIVVEESTNGSSAAAMRVREADLDRHLSNDREKEA
;
A
#
# COMPACT_ATOMS: atom_id res chain seq x y z
N SER A 1 -2.37 18.57 16.19
CA SER A 1 -3.07 17.30 16.53
C SER A 1 -3.80 17.47 17.84
N GLY A 2 -5.02 16.90 17.99
CA GLY A 2 -5.85 17.04 19.20
C GLY A 2 -6.84 18.20 19.20
N ASP A 3 -6.90 18.99 18.14
CA ASP A 3 -7.91 20.03 17.98
C ASP A 3 -9.30 19.41 17.74
N MET A 4 -10.35 20.01 18.30
CA MET A 4 -11.73 19.58 18.11
C MET A 4 -12.46 20.57 17.18
N ILE A 5 -12.94 20.11 16.03
CA ILE A 5 -13.72 20.94 15.10
C ILE A 5 -15.14 21.07 15.65
N THR A 6 -15.61 22.29 15.87
CA THR A 6 -16.96 22.59 16.41
C THR A 6 -17.91 23.10 15.35
N LYS A 7 -17.39 23.83 14.32
CA LYS A 7 -18.20 24.30 13.18
C LYS A 7 -17.41 24.12 11.88
N ILE A 8 -18.14 23.87 10.80
CA ILE A 8 -17.66 23.87 9.42
C ILE A 8 -18.50 24.91 8.68
N ASP A 9 -17.86 26.01 8.24
CA ASP A 9 -18.52 27.23 7.84
C ASP A 9 -19.51 27.65 8.96
N ASP A 10 -20.77 27.91 8.65
CA ASP A 10 -21.78 28.30 9.62
C ASP A 10 -22.51 27.12 10.28
N THR A 11 -22.12 25.88 9.97
CA THR A 11 -22.81 24.68 10.46
C THR A 11 -22.09 24.05 11.65
N ALA A 12 -22.79 23.84 12.77
CA ALA A 12 -22.26 23.09 13.90
C ALA A 12 -22.02 21.62 13.55
N VAL A 13 -20.89 21.06 14.02
CA VAL A 13 -20.53 19.65 13.80
C VAL A 13 -21.28 18.72 14.75
N LYS A 14 -21.74 19.24 15.89
CA LYS A 14 -22.49 18.45 16.87
C LYS A 14 -23.76 17.86 16.23
N GLY A 15 -23.89 16.54 16.29
CA GLY A 15 -25.01 15.79 15.69
C GLY A 15 -24.78 15.35 14.25
N LEU A 16 -23.68 15.74 13.60
CA LEU A 16 -23.33 15.22 12.28
C LEU A 16 -22.62 13.87 12.41
N SER A 17 -22.88 12.97 11.45
CA SER A 17 -22.00 11.81 11.27
C SER A 17 -20.61 12.23 10.77
N LEU A 18 -19.59 11.40 11.00
CA LEU A 18 -18.25 11.64 10.45
C LEU A 18 -18.29 11.84 8.93
N ASN A 19 -19.09 11.02 8.24
CA ASN A 19 -19.22 11.11 6.78
C ASN A 19 -19.84 12.43 6.33
N ASP A 20 -20.83 12.95 7.04
CA ASP A 20 -21.47 14.22 6.70
C ASP A 20 -20.52 15.39 6.98
N ALA A 21 -19.77 15.34 8.08
CA ALA A 21 -18.73 16.33 8.36
C ALA A 21 -17.65 16.32 7.26
N VAL A 22 -17.17 15.13 6.85
CA VAL A 22 -16.19 14.98 5.76
C VAL A 22 -16.74 15.50 4.43
N LYS A 23 -18.01 15.21 4.08
CA LYS A 23 -18.66 15.74 2.87
C LYS A 23 -18.66 17.27 2.85
N ARG A 24 -18.95 17.92 4.00
CA ARG A 24 -18.93 19.38 4.11
C ARG A 24 -17.51 19.97 4.03
N MET A 25 -16.54 19.28 4.61
CA MET A 25 -15.12 19.69 4.51
C MET A 25 -14.59 19.60 3.09
N ARG A 26 -15.02 18.61 2.31
CA ARG A 26 -14.63 18.45 0.90
C ARG A 26 -15.30 19.50 0.02
N GLY A 27 -14.66 19.82 -1.09
CA GLY A 27 -15.18 20.74 -2.09
C GLY A 27 -14.21 20.93 -3.25
N LYS A 28 -14.55 21.80 -4.20
CA LYS A 28 -13.69 22.09 -5.36
C LYS A 28 -12.35 22.67 -4.88
N PRO A 29 -11.21 22.26 -5.47
CA PRO A 29 -9.91 22.87 -5.21
C PRO A 29 -9.98 24.41 -5.37
N LYS A 30 -9.18 25.13 -4.60
CA LYS A 30 -9.11 26.60 -4.55
C LYS A 30 -10.35 27.31 -3.93
N THR A 31 -11.36 26.58 -3.48
CA THR A 31 -12.42 27.15 -2.66
C THR A 31 -12.00 27.22 -1.19
N GLN A 32 -12.55 28.18 -0.45
CA GLN A 32 -12.27 28.33 0.98
C GLN A 32 -13.26 27.55 1.83
N ILE A 33 -12.83 27.22 3.04
CA ILE A 33 -13.61 26.65 4.11
C ILE A 33 -13.19 27.29 5.43
N LYS A 34 -14.14 27.64 6.28
CA LYS A 34 -13.92 28.18 7.60
C LYS A 34 -14.18 27.12 8.66
N LEU A 35 -13.22 26.88 9.53
CA LEU A 35 -13.33 25.91 10.62
C LEU A 35 -13.27 26.67 11.95
N SER A 36 -14.23 26.42 12.84
CA SER A 36 -14.12 26.81 14.25
C SER A 36 -13.62 25.60 15.03
N ILE A 37 -12.49 25.76 15.72
CA ILE A 37 -11.85 24.67 16.46
C ILE A 37 -11.64 25.04 17.93
N LEU A 38 -11.72 24.03 18.78
CA LEU A 38 -11.29 24.13 20.18
C LEU A 38 -9.92 23.46 20.32
N ARG A 39 -8.96 24.21 20.84
CA ARG A 39 -7.61 23.73 21.10
C ARG A 39 -7.32 23.77 22.60
N LYS A 40 -6.75 22.68 23.12
CA LYS A 40 -6.34 22.62 24.52
C LYS A 40 -5.31 23.72 24.80
N GLY A 41 -5.61 24.55 25.82
CA GLY A 41 -4.77 25.69 26.20
C GLY A 41 -5.20 27.05 25.64
N GLU A 42 -6.18 27.08 24.71
CA GLU A 42 -6.76 28.32 24.21
C GLU A 42 -8.05 28.62 24.95
N ALA A 43 -8.22 29.91 25.38
CA ALA A 43 -9.40 30.33 26.12
C ALA A 43 -10.66 30.52 25.26
N GLN A 44 -10.48 30.68 23.94
CA GLN A 44 -11.58 30.91 23.00
C GLN A 44 -11.44 30.01 21.78
N PRO A 45 -12.54 29.67 21.08
CA PRO A 45 -12.49 28.94 19.82
C PRO A 45 -11.66 29.71 18.78
N LEU A 46 -10.79 28.99 18.06
CA LEU A 46 -10.01 29.55 16.97
C LEU A 46 -10.78 29.42 15.66
N GLU A 47 -10.83 30.49 14.90
CA GLU A 47 -11.39 30.48 13.54
C GLU A 47 -10.27 30.39 12.52
N ILE A 48 -10.26 29.32 11.73
CA ILE A 48 -9.23 29.04 10.73
C ILE A 48 -9.87 28.95 9.36
N THR A 49 -9.48 29.83 8.45
CA THR A 49 -9.86 29.75 7.03
C THR A 49 -8.81 28.96 6.28
N LEU A 50 -9.22 27.87 5.61
CA LEU A 50 -8.36 27.02 4.81
C LEU A 50 -8.78 27.10 3.33
N THR A 51 -7.81 27.05 2.43
CA THR A 51 -8.08 26.88 1.00
C THR A 51 -8.04 25.39 0.68
N ARG A 52 -9.09 24.87 0.06
CA ARG A 52 -9.15 23.48 -0.39
C ARG A 52 -8.16 23.25 -1.52
N GLU A 53 -7.37 22.21 -1.38
CA GLU A 53 -6.39 21.78 -2.37
C GLU A 53 -6.54 20.28 -2.64
N VAL A 54 -5.98 19.83 -3.76
CA VAL A 54 -5.85 18.40 -4.02
C VAL A 54 -4.82 17.83 -3.05
N ILE A 55 -5.27 17.03 -2.08
CA ILE A 55 -4.38 16.41 -1.09
C ILE A 55 -3.55 15.34 -1.81
N LYS A 56 -2.26 15.62 -1.99
CA LYS A 56 -1.30 14.63 -2.44
C LYS A 56 -0.86 13.80 -1.24
N VAL A 57 -1.48 12.64 -1.08
CA VAL A 57 -1.07 11.70 -0.03
C VAL A 57 0.32 11.19 -0.36
N GLN A 58 1.29 11.45 0.52
CA GLN A 58 2.62 10.88 0.42
C GLN A 58 2.56 9.43 0.90
N SER A 59 2.53 8.50 -0.03
CA SER A 59 2.49 7.06 0.26
C SER A 59 3.86 6.48 0.62
N VAL A 60 4.94 7.21 0.40
CA VAL A 60 6.32 6.76 0.63
C VAL A 60 7.03 7.70 1.59
N LYS A 61 7.76 7.14 2.53
CA LYS A 61 8.66 7.86 3.46
C LYS A 61 9.96 7.11 3.58
N SER A 62 11.07 7.83 3.71
CA SER A 62 12.38 7.22 3.92
C SER A 62 13.22 8.00 4.91
N LYS A 63 14.18 7.31 5.53
CA LYS A 63 15.23 7.89 6.36
C LYS A 63 16.41 6.94 6.44
N LEU A 64 17.59 7.45 6.73
CA LEU A 64 18.66 6.63 7.25
C LEU A 64 18.40 6.41 8.75
N VAL A 65 18.47 5.16 9.19
CA VAL A 65 18.36 4.79 10.60
C VAL A 65 19.72 4.81 11.28
N GLU A 66 20.74 4.41 10.53
CA GLU A 66 22.16 4.47 10.85
C GLU A 66 22.96 4.71 9.57
N GLU A 67 24.25 4.97 9.68
CA GLU A 67 25.12 5.18 8.53
C GLU A 67 25.18 3.94 7.62
N GLY A 68 24.67 4.10 6.40
CA GLY A 68 24.56 3.04 5.40
C GLY A 68 23.34 2.14 5.55
N TYR A 69 22.42 2.38 6.51
CA TYR A 69 21.21 1.60 6.66
C TYR A 69 19.97 2.44 6.34
N GLY A 70 19.34 2.11 5.23
CA GLY A 70 18.13 2.77 4.74
C GLY A 70 16.85 2.15 5.30
N TYR A 71 15.87 3.00 5.60
CA TYR A 71 14.50 2.62 5.92
C TYR A 71 13.57 3.28 4.92
N LEU A 72 12.73 2.49 4.27
CA LEU A 72 11.74 2.92 3.29
C LEU A 72 10.38 2.36 3.70
N ARG A 73 9.39 3.21 3.91
CA ARG A 73 8.02 2.79 4.27
C ARG A 73 7.05 3.15 3.17
N ILE A 74 6.19 2.19 2.80
CA ILE A 74 5.04 2.38 1.91
C ILE A 74 3.77 2.20 2.74
N THR A 75 2.81 3.11 2.61
CA THR A 75 1.55 3.10 3.37
C THR A 75 0.32 2.86 2.50
N SER A 76 0.48 2.93 1.17
CA SER A 76 -0.55 2.61 0.17
C SER A 76 0.07 2.59 -1.23
N PHE A 77 -0.54 1.86 -2.15
CA PHE A 77 -0.10 1.77 -3.55
C PHE A 77 -0.97 2.65 -4.45
N GLN A 78 -0.45 3.83 -4.82
CA GLN A 78 -1.08 4.82 -5.69
C GLN A 78 -0.27 5.00 -6.97
N GLU A 79 -0.80 5.73 -7.97
CA GLU A 79 -0.11 5.98 -9.25
C GLU A 79 1.33 6.50 -9.08
N ASN A 80 1.56 7.36 -8.10
CA ASN A 80 2.87 7.96 -7.85
C ASN A 80 3.75 7.16 -6.88
N THR A 81 3.31 5.99 -6.38
CA THR A 81 4.07 5.27 -5.35
C THR A 81 5.38 4.73 -5.90
N ALA A 82 5.39 4.06 -7.04
CA ALA A 82 6.62 3.52 -7.61
C ALA A 82 7.63 4.61 -8.02
N PRO A 83 7.26 5.70 -8.71
CA PRO A 83 8.15 6.83 -8.93
C PRO A 83 8.66 7.49 -7.63
N SER A 84 7.81 7.54 -6.59
CA SER A 84 8.22 8.06 -5.28
C SER A 84 9.24 7.16 -4.60
N VAL A 85 9.07 5.83 -4.70
CA VAL A 85 10.06 4.86 -4.20
C VAL A 85 11.41 5.09 -4.85
N VAL A 86 11.46 5.26 -6.18
CA VAL A 86 12.70 5.56 -6.91
C VAL A 86 13.35 6.85 -6.40
N LYS A 87 12.56 7.92 -6.24
CA LYS A 87 13.06 9.17 -5.67
C LYS A 87 13.65 8.99 -4.28
N HIS A 88 12.92 8.31 -3.39
CA HIS A 88 13.36 8.08 -2.01
C HIS A 88 14.60 7.18 -1.94
N LEU A 89 14.70 6.16 -2.79
CA LEU A 89 15.92 5.34 -2.91
C LEU A 89 17.11 6.19 -3.35
N ASN A 90 16.98 6.97 -4.40
CA ASN A 90 18.03 7.90 -4.82
C ASN A 90 18.46 8.84 -3.69
N ASP A 91 17.51 9.36 -2.90
CA ASP A 91 17.82 10.22 -1.76
C ASP A 91 18.59 9.47 -0.66
N LEU A 92 18.28 8.19 -0.41
CA LEU A 92 19.00 7.35 0.54
C LEU A 92 20.44 7.03 0.10
N TYR A 93 20.69 6.94 -1.21
CA TYR A 93 22.03 6.69 -1.75
C TYR A 93 22.91 7.97 -1.86
N LYS A 94 22.34 9.18 -1.71
CA LYS A 94 23.11 10.44 -1.81
C LYS A 94 24.30 10.54 -0.84
N PRO A 95 24.18 10.14 0.44
CA PRO A 95 25.31 10.19 1.36
C PRO A 95 26.37 9.13 1.11
N GLY A 96 26.06 8.07 0.35
CA GLY A 96 26.94 6.96 0.07
C GLY A 96 26.21 5.64 -0.17
N GLN A 97 26.97 4.59 -0.33
CA GLN A 97 26.45 3.25 -0.58
C GLN A 97 25.69 2.70 0.64
N LEU A 98 24.54 2.07 0.40
CA LEU A 98 23.80 1.40 1.46
C LEU A 98 24.42 0.03 1.77
N LYS A 99 24.53 -0.28 3.07
CA LYS A 99 24.92 -1.58 3.63
C LYS A 99 23.71 -2.50 3.82
N GLY A 100 22.52 -1.92 3.96
CA GLY A 100 21.26 -2.62 4.14
C GLY A 100 20.03 -1.72 3.95
N LEU A 101 18.92 -2.34 3.59
CA LEU A 101 17.65 -1.65 3.37
C LEU A 101 16.50 -2.38 4.07
N VAL A 102 15.70 -1.64 4.80
CA VAL A 102 14.43 -2.11 5.37
C VAL A 102 13.28 -1.51 4.57
N LEU A 103 12.46 -2.36 3.95
CA LEU A 103 11.19 -1.98 3.33
C LEU A 103 10.04 -2.31 4.29
N ASP A 104 9.33 -1.30 4.78
CA ASP A 104 8.22 -1.48 5.72
C ASP A 104 6.87 -1.38 4.99
N LEU A 105 6.16 -2.50 4.92
CA LEU A 105 4.82 -2.67 4.36
C LEU A 105 3.76 -2.91 5.44
N ARG A 106 4.08 -2.76 6.72
CA ARG A 106 3.13 -2.99 7.82
C ARG A 106 2.00 -1.97 7.78
N ASN A 107 0.77 -2.46 8.00
CA ASN A 107 -0.48 -1.68 7.94
C ASN A 107 -0.69 -0.99 6.59
N ASP A 108 -0.19 -1.56 5.50
CA ASP A 108 -0.43 -1.09 4.14
C ASP A 108 -1.51 -1.96 3.47
N PRO A 109 -2.73 -1.44 3.27
CA PRO A 109 -3.84 -2.21 2.72
C PRO A 109 -3.70 -2.52 1.22
N GLY A 110 -2.59 -2.08 0.61
CA GLY A 110 -2.32 -2.25 -0.82
C GLY A 110 -2.79 -1.08 -1.68
N GLY A 111 -3.26 -1.39 -2.87
CA GLY A 111 -3.73 -0.42 -3.86
C GLY A 111 -3.55 -0.90 -5.29
N LEU A 112 -2.98 -0.07 -6.14
CA LEU A 112 -2.88 -0.32 -7.58
C LEU A 112 -1.85 -1.42 -7.92
N LEU A 113 -2.24 -2.34 -8.79
CA LEU A 113 -1.40 -3.44 -9.27
C LEU A 113 -0.13 -2.94 -9.98
N ASN A 114 -0.27 -2.02 -10.91
CA ASN A 114 0.87 -1.45 -11.63
C ASN A 114 1.89 -0.79 -10.70
N ALA A 115 1.43 -0.17 -9.60
CA ALA A 115 2.33 0.37 -8.59
C ALA A 115 3.08 -0.73 -7.82
N ALA A 116 2.43 -1.86 -7.50
CA ALA A 116 3.10 -3.01 -6.89
C ALA A 116 4.15 -3.61 -7.82
N ILE A 117 3.84 -3.75 -9.11
CA ILE A 117 4.78 -4.23 -10.13
C ILE A 117 5.99 -3.29 -10.21
N GLY A 118 5.77 -1.97 -10.30
CA GLY A 118 6.85 -0.98 -10.36
C GLY A 118 7.73 -0.96 -9.10
N VAL A 119 7.13 -1.10 -7.92
CA VAL A 119 7.91 -1.23 -6.66
C VAL A 119 8.74 -2.50 -6.65
N SER A 120 8.17 -3.64 -7.07
CA SER A 120 8.92 -4.91 -7.15
C SER A 120 10.04 -4.83 -8.18
N ALA A 121 9.79 -4.20 -9.33
CA ALA A 121 10.77 -4.02 -10.41
C ALA A 121 11.96 -3.13 -10.00
N ALA A 122 11.80 -2.26 -9.00
CA ALA A 122 12.92 -1.49 -8.45
C ALA A 122 13.99 -2.39 -7.79
N PHE A 123 13.61 -3.57 -7.31
CA PHE A 123 14.48 -4.48 -6.55
C PHE A 123 14.80 -5.78 -7.28
N LEU A 124 14.10 -6.11 -8.36
CA LEU A 124 14.28 -7.34 -9.12
C LEU A 124 14.92 -7.08 -10.49
N PRO A 125 15.60 -8.06 -11.07
CA PRO A 125 16.10 -7.96 -12.44
C PRO A 125 14.97 -7.68 -13.44
N GLU A 126 15.31 -7.03 -14.54
CA GLU A 126 14.39 -6.81 -15.65
C GLU A 126 13.82 -8.14 -16.19
N LYS A 127 12.55 -8.12 -16.59
CA LYS A 127 11.80 -9.28 -17.10
C LYS A 127 11.59 -10.43 -16.09
N THR A 128 11.83 -10.18 -14.81
CA THR A 128 11.50 -11.14 -13.75
C THR A 128 9.99 -11.17 -13.53
N LEU A 129 9.40 -12.36 -13.42
CA LEU A 129 7.97 -12.53 -13.10
C LEU A 129 7.70 -12.00 -11.69
N ILE A 130 6.71 -11.13 -11.55
CA ILE A 130 6.33 -10.52 -10.26
C ILE A 130 5.08 -11.17 -9.71
N THR A 131 4.07 -11.33 -10.54
CA THR A 131 2.79 -11.94 -10.14
C THR A 131 2.07 -12.45 -11.38
N SER A 132 1.13 -13.37 -11.18
CA SER A 132 0.20 -13.76 -12.21
C SER A 132 -1.23 -13.66 -11.70
N THR A 133 -2.17 -13.57 -12.63
CA THR A 133 -3.61 -13.67 -12.36
C THR A 133 -4.18 -14.88 -13.05
N ASP A 134 -5.16 -15.51 -12.44
CA ASP A 134 -5.98 -16.55 -13.05
C ASP A 134 -7.45 -16.31 -12.68
N GLY A 135 -8.33 -16.42 -13.67
CA GLY A 135 -9.75 -16.23 -13.54
C GLY A 135 -10.54 -17.14 -14.48
N ARG A 136 -11.86 -17.01 -14.47
CA ARG A 136 -12.74 -17.88 -15.24
C ARG A 136 -12.67 -17.68 -16.74
N THR A 137 -12.26 -16.50 -17.20
CA THR A 137 -12.19 -16.15 -18.62
C THR A 137 -10.73 -16.11 -19.08
N PRO A 138 -10.42 -16.40 -20.36
CA PRO A 138 -9.06 -16.38 -20.88
C PRO A 138 -8.34 -15.03 -20.69
N ASP A 139 -9.08 -13.93 -20.81
CA ASP A 139 -8.61 -12.56 -20.61
C ASP A 139 -8.35 -12.20 -19.14
N ALA A 140 -8.67 -13.07 -18.20
CA ALA A 140 -8.33 -12.92 -16.79
C ALA A 140 -6.99 -13.58 -16.41
N LYS A 141 -6.35 -14.27 -17.36
CA LYS A 141 -5.06 -14.96 -17.17
C LYS A 141 -3.94 -14.09 -17.71
N HIS A 142 -3.16 -13.50 -16.81
CA HIS A 142 -2.01 -12.66 -17.16
C HIS A 142 -0.80 -12.99 -16.31
N GLN A 143 0.37 -12.72 -16.86
CA GLN A 143 1.65 -12.72 -16.15
C GLN A 143 2.23 -11.32 -16.21
N PHE A 144 2.66 -10.81 -15.07
CA PHE A 144 3.20 -9.46 -14.94
C PHE A 144 4.68 -9.52 -14.57
N TYR A 145 5.48 -8.81 -15.31
CA TYR A 145 6.93 -8.87 -15.22
C TYR A 145 7.52 -7.52 -14.80
N ALA A 146 8.77 -7.52 -14.36
CA ALA A 146 9.55 -6.32 -14.09
C ALA A 146 9.92 -5.61 -15.40
N GLN A 147 8.95 -5.04 -16.11
CA GLN A 147 9.13 -4.36 -17.41
C GLN A 147 8.18 -3.16 -17.53
N PRO A 148 8.57 -2.10 -18.27
CA PRO A 148 7.80 -0.86 -18.38
C PRO A 148 6.34 -1.07 -18.78
N ASP A 149 6.04 -1.99 -19.68
CA ASP A 149 4.68 -2.25 -20.16
C ASP A 149 3.74 -2.70 -19.04
N ASP A 150 4.26 -3.31 -17.97
CA ASP A 150 3.46 -3.82 -16.85
C ASP A 150 3.31 -2.82 -15.70
N TYR A 151 4.21 -1.86 -15.53
CA TYR A 151 4.14 -0.90 -14.43
C TYR A 151 3.95 0.56 -14.84
N GLN A 152 4.20 0.92 -16.11
CA GLN A 152 3.97 2.28 -16.60
C GLN A 152 2.59 2.42 -17.22
N ARG A 153 1.97 3.57 -17.00
CA ARG A 153 0.79 4.02 -17.72
C ARG A 153 1.13 5.25 -18.53
N GLY A 154 1.10 5.10 -19.85
CA GLY A 154 1.45 6.16 -20.80
C GLY A 154 2.93 6.19 -21.19
N SER A 155 3.22 6.87 -22.32
CA SER A 155 4.58 6.99 -22.86
C SER A 155 5.39 7.99 -22.05
N ARG A 156 6.29 7.51 -21.19
CA ARG A 156 7.25 8.33 -20.44
C ARG A 156 8.55 7.54 -20.28
N ASP A 157 9.60 8.27 -19.93
CA ASP A 157 10.87 7.64 -19.57
C ASP A 157 10.70 6.67 -18.40
N ASP A 158 11.38 5.54 -18.52
CA ASP A 158 11.35 4.51 -17.47
C ASP A 158 12.06 5.01 -16.22
N PHE A 159 11.26 5.32 -15.19
CA PHE A 159 11.73 5.87 -13.93
C PHE A 159 12.67 4.91 -13.17
N ILE A 160 12.61 3.60 -13.41
CA ILE A 160 13.47 2.60 -12.77
C ILE A 160 14.91 2.71 -13.25
N LYS A 161 15.14 3.17 -14.48
CA LYS A 161 16.50 3.39 -15.02
C LYS A 161 17.30 4.44 -14.23
N ALA A 162 16.62 5.31 -13.48
CA ALA A 162 17.28 6.29 -12.63
C ALA A 162 17.82 5.71 -11.30
N LEU A 163 17.58 4.42 -11.00
CA LEU A 163 18.05 3.79 -9.78
C LEU A 163 19.53 3.39 -9.87
N PRO A 164 20.29 3.53 -8.75
CA PRO A 164 21.60 2.93 -8.64
C PRO A 164 21.53 1.41 -8.82
N ALA A 165 22.49 0.83 -9.53
CA ALA A 165 22.53 -0.60 -9.82
C ALA A 165 22.54 -1.46 -8.54
N GLU A 166 23.18 -0.94 -7.50
CA GLU A 166 23.30 -1.54 -6.16
C GLU A 166 21.94 -1.74 -5.47
N THR A 167 20.90 -1.01 -5.88
CA THR A 167 19.55 -1.19 -5.35
C THR A 167 19.04 -2.63 -5.50
N ARG A 168 19.48 -3.33 -6.54
CA ARG A 168 19.09 -4.72 -6.79
C ARG A 168 19.89 -5.75 -6.00
N SER A 169 21.00 -5.37 -5.39
CA SER A 169 21.91 -6.27 -4.66
C SER A 169 22.07 -5.96 -3.18
N VAL A 170 21.71 -4.76 -2.72
CA VAL A 170 21.79 -4.38 -1.30
C VAL A 170 21.05 -5.41 -0.42
N PRO A 171 21.63 -5.90 0.69
CA PRO A 171 20.91 -6.75 1.64
C PRO A 171 19.61 -6.10 2.08
N MET A 172 18.50 -6.86 2.05
CA MET A 172 17.16 -6.28 2.21
C MET A 172 16.27 -7.13 3.11
N VAL A 173 15.54 -6.45 3.97
CA VAL A 173 14.49 -7.03 4.82
C VAL A 173 13.16 -6.33 4.48
N VAL A 174 12.07 -7.11 4.41
CA VAL A 174 10.71 -6.59 4.26
C VAL A 174 9.93 -6.85 5.54
N LEU A 175 9.37 -5.79 6.13
CA LEU A 175 8.52 -5.89 7.30
C LEU A 175 7.05 -5.99 6.88
N ILE A 176 6.35 -7.00 7.40
CA ILE A 176 4.93 -7.26 7.13
C ILE A 176 4.15 -7.51 8.43
N ASN A 177 2.83 -7.32 8.39
CA ASN A 177 1.93 -7.72 9.46
C ASN A 177 0.51 -8.02 8.91
N GLY A 178 -0.44 -8.35 9.79
CA GLY A 178 -1.83 -8.60 9.42
C GLY A 178 -2.57 -7.44 8.73
N GLY A 179 -2.01 -6.22 8.77
CA GLY A 179 -2.51 -5.07 8.02
C GLY A 179 -1.91 -4.92 6.62
N SER A 180 -0.93 -5.76 6.25
CA SER A 180 -0.35 -5.81 4.90
C SER A 180 -1.28 -6.63 3.99
N ALA A 181 -1.83 -6.01 2.92
CA ALA A 181 -2.82 -6.66 2.08
C ALA A 181 -2.64 -6.36 0.59
N SER A 182 -3.14 -7.25 -0.29
CA SER A 182 -3.25 -7.03 -1.74
C SER A 182 -1.91 -6.67 -2.40
N ALA A 183 -1.72 -5.43 -2.90
CA ALA A 183 -0.48 -4.98 -3.53
C ALA A 183 0.76 -5.17 -2.64
N SER A 184 0.65 -4.98 -1.32
CA SER A 184 1.74 -5.25 -0.37
C SER A 184 2.12 -6.72 -0.36
N GLU A 185 1.12 -7.62 -0.48
CA GLU A 185 1.34 -9.07 -0.52
C GLU A 185 1.98 -9.51 -1.84
N ILE A 186 1.64 -8.83 -2.95
CA ILE A 186 2.29 -9.05 -4.25
C ILE A 186 3.78 -8.71 -4.14
N VAL A 187 4.13 -7.54 -3.58
CA VAL A 187 5.53 -7.12 -3.40
C VAL A 187 6.27 -8.09 -2.47
N ALA A 188 5.72 -8.37 -1.29
CA ALA A 188 6.35 -9.28 -0.32
C ALA A 188 6.53 -10.69 -0.91
N GLY A 189 5.51 -11.24 -1.57
CA GLY A 189 5.55 -12.55 -2.19
C GLY A 189 6.55 -12.65 -3.34
N ALA A 190 6.63 -11.62 -4.20
CA ALA A 190 7.60 -11.57 -5.27
C ALA A 190 9.04 -11.53 -4.74
N LEU A 191 9.32 -10.67 -3.77
CA LEU A 191 10.66 -10.55 -3.17
C LEU A 191 11.07 -11.81 -2.40
N GLN A 192 10.11 -12.49 -1.74
CA GLN A 192 10.32 -13.74 -1.05
C GLN A 192 10.64 -14.88 -2.03
N ASP A 193 9.78 -15.08 -3.04
CA ASP A 193 9.95 -16.19 -4.00
C ASP A 193 11.25 -16.10 -4.78
N HIS A 194 11.68 -14.88 -5.13
CA HIS A 194 12.96 -14.63 -5.78
C HIS A 194 14.16 -14.57 -4.81
N LYS A 195 13.94 -14.83 -3.52
CA LYS A 195 14.98 -14.76 -2.48
C LYS A 195 15.73 -13.42 -2.47
N ARG A 196 15.03 -12.36 -2.88
CA ARG A 196 15.60 -11.01 -2.93
C ARG A 196 15.67 -10.36 -1.55
N ALA A 197 14.73 -10.69 -0.67
CA ALA A 197 14.64 -10.15 0.68
C ALA A 197 14.20 -11.22 1.67
N ILE A 198 14.57 -11.04 2.92
CA ILE A 198 14.04 -11.79 4.06
C ILE A 198 12.75 -11.11 4.52
N ILE A 199 11.68 -11.85 4.62
CA ILE A 199 10.38 -11.34 5.06
C ILE A 199 10.24 -11.55 6.57
N VAL A 200 10.01 -10.47 7.33
CA VAL A 200 9.99 -10.47 8.78
C VAL A 200 8.67 -9.88 9.31
N GLY A 201 8.12 -10.46 10.36
CA GLY A 201 6.92 -9.96 11.02
C GLY A 201 5.88 -11.03 11.28
N THR A 202 4.61 -10.75 11.01
CA THR A 202 3.51 -11.70 11.15
C THR A 202 2.81 -11.91 9.80
N GLN A 203 2.09 -13.02 9.66
CA GLN A 203 1.35 -13.36 8.44
C GLN A 203 0.46 -12.20 7.97
N THR A 204 0.43 -11.97 6.66
CA THR A 204 -0.36 -10.90 6.04
C THR A 204 -1.85 -11.24 5.98
N PHE A 205 -2.67 -10.29 5.53
CA PHE A 205 -4.13 -10.36 5.54
C PHE A 205 -4.69 -11.49 4.66
N GLY A 206 -4.14 -11.72 3.47
CA GLY A 206 -4.59 -12.76 2.55
C GLY A 206 -5.57 -12.29 1.47
N LYS A 207 -5.50 -11.03 1.03
CA LYS A 207 -6.34 -10.52 -0.04
C LYS A 207 -5.73 -10.79 -1.41
N GLY A 208 -6.05 -11.96 -1.97
CA GLY A 208 -5.57 -12.40 -3.28
C GLY A 208 -6.59 -12.21 -4.41
N SER A 209 -7.65 -11.44 -4.24
CA SER A 209 -8.70 -11.23 -5.25
C SER A 209 -8.42 -10.01 -6.13
N VAL A 210 -8.55 -10.17 -7.45
CA VAL A 210 -8.53 -9.10 -8.45
C VAL A 210 -9.93 -8.54 -8.61
N GLN A 211 -10.08 -7.22 -8.44
CA GLN A 211 -11.37 -6.55 -8.61
C GLN A 211 -11.34 -5.65 -9.85
N SER A 212 -12.25 -5.90 -10.79
CA SER A 212 -12.47 -5.07 -11.97
C SER A 212 -13.65 -4.13 -11.73
N VAL A 213 -13.47 -2.86 -12.13
CA VAL A 213 -14.54 -1.85 -12.09
C VAL A 213 -15.04 -1.66 -13.51
N LEU A 214 -16.30 -2.07 -13.75
CA LEU A 214 -16.96 -1.98 -15.05
C LEU A 214 -17.90 -0.77 -15.04
N PRO A 215 -17.65 0.26 -15.86
CA PRO A 215 -18.55 1.39 -15.98
C PRO A 215 -19.94 0.97 -16.49
N LEU A 216 -20.97 1.56 -15.93
CA LEU A 216 -22.36 1.39 -16.35
C LEU A 216 -22.95 2.75 -16.72
N PRO A 217 -24.08 2.80 -17.45
CA PRO A 217 -24.77 4.05 -17.75
C PRO A 217 -25.13 4.83 -16.47
N GLY A 218 -25.23 6.17 -16.57
CA GLY A 218 -25.66 7.02 -15.47
C GLY A 218 -24.60 7.29 -14.39
N ASN A 219 -23.29 7.33 -14.77
CA ASN A 219 -22.16 7.57 -13.84
C ASN A 219 -22.08 6.55 -12.68
N THR A 220 -22.57 5.34 -12.92
CA THR A 220 -22.47 4.21 -12.00
C THR A 220 -21.43 3.21 -12.49
N ALA A 221 -21.01 2.31 -11.62
CA ALA A 221 -20.11 1.22 -11.98
C ALA A 221 -20.39 -0.01 -11.11
N ILE A 222 -20.12 -1.18 -11.65
CA ILE A 222 -20.13 -2.43 -10.90
C ILE A 222 -18.69 -2.86 -10.61
N LYS A 223 -18.42 -3.27 -9.37
CA LYS A 223 -17.14 -3.80 -8.94
C LYS A 223 -17.26 -5.30 -8.73
N LEU A 224 -16.55 -6.07 -9.53
CA LEU A 224 -16.61 -7.54 -9.53
C LEU A 224 -15.23 -8.14 -9.28
N THR A 225 -15.19 -9.26 -8.57
CA THR A 225 -14.00 -10.10 -8.51
C THR A 225 -13.92 -10.96 -9.77
N THR A 226 -12.85 -10.78 -10.54
CA THR A 226 -12.67 -11.42 -11.85
C THR A 226 -11.56 -12.45 -11.91
N ALA A 227 -10.58 -12.36 -11.00
CA ALA A 227 -9.43 -13.27 -10.94
C ALA A 227 -8.83 -13.34 -9.53
N ARG A 228 -7.84 -14.22 -9.36
CA ARG A 228 -6.98 -14.32 -8.17
C ARG A 228 -5.54 -13.98 -8.53
N TYR A 229 -4.80 -13.49 -7.55
CA TYR A 229 -3.36 -13.27 -7.63
C TYR A 229 -2.57 -14.48 -7.14
N TYR A 230 -1.47 -14.74 -7.82
CA TYR A 230 -0.50 -15.77 -7.44
C TYR A 230 0.91 -15.17 -7.41
N THR A 231 1.72 -15.64 -6.48
CA THR A 231 3.14 -15.28 -6.42
C THR A 231 3.91 -15.91 -7.59
N PRO A 232 5.16 -15.51 -7.86
CA PRO A 232 5.96 -16.11 -8.94
C PRO A 232 6.07 -17.63 -8.88
N SER A 233 6.13 -18.22 -7.68
CA SER A 233 6.15 -19.68 -7.48
C SER A 233 4.77 -20.34 -7.66
N GLY A 234 3.72 -19.55 -7.95
CA GLY A 234 2.36 -20.04 -8.15
C GLY A 234 1.55 -20.26 -6.86
N ARG A 235 2.02 -19.76 -5.70
CA ARG A 235 1.24 -19.80 -4.46
C ARG A 235 0.06 -18.83 -4.53
N SER A 236 -1.12 -19.28 -4.14
CA SER A 236 -2.30 -18.41 -4.04
C SER A 236 -2.21 -17.51 -2.80
N ILE A 237 -2.38 -16.21 -2.97
CA ILE A 237 -2.42 -15.24 -1.87
C ILE A 237 -3.78 -15.29 -1.14
N GLN A 238 -4.86 -15.67 -1.86
CA GLN A 238 -6.22 -15.63 -1.33
C GLN A 238 -6.39 -16.47 -0.06
N ALA A 239 -6.91 -15.84 0.99
CA ALA A 239 -7.16 -16.38 2.33
C ALA A 239 -5.90 -16.84 3.10
N LYS A 240 -4.76 -17.04 2.43
CA LYS A 240 -3.48 -17.46 3.04
C LYS A 240 -2.54 -16.30 3.34
N GLY A 241 -2.46 -15.32 2.45
CA GLY A 241 -1.47 -14.26 2.56
C GLY A 241 -0.04 -14.75 2.35
N ILE A 242 0.90 -13.94 2.82
CA ILE A 242 2.33 -14.23 2.82
C ILE A 242 2.76 -14.57 4.25
N THR A 243 3.34 -15.74 4.43
CA THR A 243 3.95 -16.16 5.68
C THR A 243 5.37 -15.61 5.74
N PRO A 244 5.77 -14.92 6.82
CA PRO A 244 7.13 -14.40 6.94
C PRO A 244 8.15 -15.54 7.08
N ASP A 245 9.40 -15.27 6.65
CA ASP A 245 10.53 -16.18 6.85
C ASP A 245 10.97 -16.19 8.32
N ILE A 246 10.85 -15.03 8.99
CA ILE A 246 11.13 -14.86 10.42
C ILE A 246 9.89 -14.25 11.09
N VAL A 247 9.28 -15.05 11.98
CA VAL A 247 8.10 -14.59 12.74
C VAL A 247 8.56 -13.69 13.89
N VAL A 248 8.07 -12.45 13.89
CA VAL A 248 8.25 -11.49 14.98
C VAL A 248 6.90 -10.91 15.32
N GLU A 249 6.42 -11.18 16.52
CA GLU A 249 5.17 -10.59 17.00
C GLU A 249 5.37 -9.15 17.46
N GLU A 250 4.42 -8.27 17.12
CA GLU A 250 4.40 -6.93 17.69
C GLU A 250 4.04 -7.04 19.18
N SER A 251 5.02 -6.83 20.07
CA SER A 251 4.76 -6.74 21.50
C SER A 251 4.03 -5.44 21.80
N THR A 252 2.73 -5.52 22.05
CA THR A 252 1.99 -4.44 22.70
C THR A 252 2.17 -4.62 24.20
N ASN A 253 2.78 -3.64 24.87
CA ASN A 253 2.88 -3.62 26.32
C ASN A 253 1.49 -3.86 26.96
N GLY A 254 1.25 -5.07 27.42
CA GLY A 254 0.22 -5.39 28.42
C GLY A 254 -1.23 -5.56 27.96
N SER A 255 -1.58 -5.50 26.69
CA SER A 255 -2.92 -5.89 26.23
C SER A 255 -2.82 -6.86 25.06
N SER A 256 -3.59 -7.94 25.14
CA SER A 256 -3.69 -9.00 24.15
C SER A 256 -4.22 -8.49 22.80
N ALA A 257 -3.40 -7.77 22.06
CA ALA A 257 -3.67 -7.40 20.66
C ALA A 257 -3.69 -8.62 19.71
N ALA A 258 -3.39 -9.80 20.21
CA ALA A 258 -3.61 -11.08 19.52
C ALA A 258 -5.11 -11.37 19.26
N ALA A 259 -6.02 -10.70 19.98
CA ALA A 259 -7.45 -11.07 20.00
C ALA A 259 -8.29 -10.48 18.85
N MET A 260 -7.75 -9.66 17.95
CA MET A 260 -8.56 -9.05 16.86
C MET A 260 -7.78 -8.83 15.56
N ARG A 261 -6.99 -9.80 15.14
CA ARG A 261 -6.39 -9.75 13.79
C ARG A 261 -7.35 -10.43 12.81
N VAL A 262 -8.35 -9.68 12.36
CA VAL A 262 -9.24 -10.12 11.26
C VAL A 262 -8.39 -10.31 10.01
N ARG A 263 -8.44 -11.51 9.42
CA ARG A 263 -7.84 -11.85 8.12
C ARG A 263 -8.93 -12.06 7.09
N GLU A 264 -8.54 -12.12 5.81
CA GLU A 264 -9.48 -12.43 4.72
C GLU A 264 -10.25 -13.74 4.97
N ALA A 265 -9.57 -14.75 5.54
CA ALA A 265 -10.17 -16.04 5.87
C ALA A 265 -11.25 -15.98 6.98
N ASP A 266 -11.26 -14.93 7.79
CA ASP A 266 -12.20 -14.74 8.90
C ASP A 266 -13.45 -13.97 8.47
N LEU A 267 -13.47 -13.43 7.23
CA LEU A 267 -14.61 -12.65 6.71
C LEU A 267 -15.73 -13.57 6.24
N ASP A 268 -16.97 -13.18 6.54
CA ASP A 268 -18.16 -13.85 5.99
C ASP A 268 -18.13 -13.81 4.46
N ARG A 269 -18.34 -14.97 3.81
CA ARG A 269 -18.40 -15.10 2.34
C ARG A 269 -17.11 -14.71 1.60
N HIS A 270 -15.93 -14.86 2.24
CA HIS A 270 -14.66 -14.71 1.55
C HIS A 270 -14.50 -15.78 0.45
N LEU A 271 -13.67 -15.50 -0.56
CA LEU A 271 -13.28 -16.50 -1.55
C LEU A 271 -12.33 -17.52 -0.90
N SER A 272 -12.66 -18.80 -1.00
CA SER A 272 -11.75 -19.88 -0.55
C SER A 272 -10.45 -19.90 -1.36
N ASN A 273 -9.40 -20.42 -0.78
CA ASN A 273 -8.17 -20.71 -1.52
C ASN A 273 -8.43 -21.89 -2.46
N ASP A 274 -8.14 -21.73 -3.75
CA ASP A 274 -8.39 -22.75 -4.77
C ASP A 274 -7.39 -23.90 -4.75
N ARG A 275 -6.21 -23.69 -4.14
CA ARG A 275 -5.16 -24.70 -4.02
C ARG A 275 -5.18 -25.49 -2.69
N GLU A 276 -6.10 -25.22 -1.79
CA GLU A 276 -6.30 -26.03 -0.58
C GLU A 276 -7.03 -27.33 -0.80
N LYS A 277 -7.64 -27.52 -1.99
CA LYS A 277 -8.34 -28.78 -2.33
C LYS A 277 -7.42 -29.86 -2.92
N GLU A 278 -6.15 -29.56 -3.13
CA GLU A 278 -5.17 -30.48 -3.71
C GLU A 278 -4.14 -31.04 -2.70
N ALA A 279 -4.38 -30.84 -1.40
CA ALA A 279 -3.51 -31.36 -0.30
C ALA A 279 -4.23 -32.43 0.53
#